data_b2907f7211e10943b3e7d29363457461
#
_entry.id   b2907f7211e10943b3e7d29363457461
#
_cell.length_a   1.000
_cell.length_b   1.000
_cell.length_c   1.000
_cell.angle_alpha   90.00
_cell.angle_beta   90.00
_cell.angle_gamma   90.00
#
_symmetry.space_group_name_H-M   'P 1'
#
loop_
_entity.id
_entity.type
_entity.pdbx_description
1 polymer ?
#
loop_
_entity_poly.entity_id
_entity_poly.type
_entity_poly.pdbx_seq_one_letter_code
_entity_poly.pdbx_strand_id
1 'polypeptide(L)'
;MRYSTAGASTRENAQPLVLNYVKGTLALAHNGNLINANELRHDLEYTGAIFQTTIDSEVIAYHIARERLKVGTVEEAVQRAAAKMKGAYSIVVMSPRKLIGARDPFGFKPLCIGKRDNSYIITSETCALETIGAEFVRDVKPGEVVTINGEGEIFSDMTNAIDPCKEGRCIFEYIYFARADSHFDGISVYDARIKAGRFLAQDSPV
;
A
#
# COMPACT_ATOMS: atom_id res chain seq x y z
N MET A 1 13.08 4.40 4.00
CA MET A 1 13.30 5.78 3.50
C MET A 1 11.99 6.25 2.89
N ARG A 2 11.51 7.44 3.21
CA ARG A 2 10.26 7.98 2.66
C ARG A 2 10.58 8.95 1.52
N TYR A 3 9.92 8.81 0.38
CA TYR A 3 9.87 9.83 -0.66
C TYR A 3 8.71 10.78 -0.34
N SER A 4 8.96 12.07 -0.25
CA SER A 4 7.95 13.05 0.13
C SER A 4 7.05 13.39 -1.07
N THR A 5 5.90 12.73 -1.19
CA THR A 5 4.86 13.05 -2.19
C THR A 5 3.73 13.88 -1.60
N ALA A 6 3.36 13.62 -0.35
CA ALA A 6 2.40 14.40 0.43
C ALA A 6 3.02 14.82 1.76
N GLY A 7 2.84 16.08 2.16
CA GLY A 7 3.40 16.65 3.38
C GLY A 7 4.92 16.92 3.33
N ALA A 8 5.43 17.61 4.33
CA ALA A 8 6.83 17.98 4.42
C ALA A 8 7.74 16.79 4.79
N SER A 9 9.04 16.85 4.44
CA SER A 9 10.04 15.87 4.86
C SER A 9 10.56 16.19 6.26
N THR A 10 9.67 16.06 7.25
CA THR A 10 9.98 16.25 8.68
C THR A 10 9.92 14.92 9.42
N ARG A 11 10.47 14.88 10.64
CA ARG A 11 10.51 13.67 11.46
C ARG A 11 9.10 13.21 11.86
N GLU A 12 8.17 14.14 12.07
CA GLU A 12 6.78 13.87 12.43
C GLU A 12 6.05 13.10 11.33
N ASN A 13 6.47 13.28 10.09
CA ASN A 13 5.92 12.62 8.91
C ASN A 13 6.61 11.27 8.60
N ALA A 14 7.48 10.76 9.47
CA ALA A 14 8.14 9.48 9.26
C ALA A 14 7.15 8.31 9.37
N GLN A 15 7.42 7.25 8.60
CA GLN A 15 6.64 6.02 8.63
C GLN A 15 7.48 4.85 9.17
N PRO A 16 6.87 3.84 9.83
CA PRO A 16 5.43 3.70 10.03
C PRO A 16 4.86 4.69 11.04
N LEU A 17 3.62 5.13 10.84
CA LEU A 17 2.86 5.83 11.86
C LEU A 17 2.39 4.82 12.90
N VAL A 18 2.66 5.10 14.17
CA VAL A 18 2.20 4.28 15.30
C VAL A 18 1.21 5.08 16.12
N LEU A 19 -0.01 4.58 16.21
CA LEU A 19 -1.13 5.24 16.89
C LEU A 19 -1.68 4.34 17.97
N ASN A 20 -1.96 4.93 19.14
CA ASN A 20 -2.69 4.28 20.22
C ASN A 20 -4.11 4.84 20.29
N TYR A 21 -5.09 3.96 20.34
CA TYR A 21 -6.49 4.33 20.44
C TYR A 21 -7.25 3.30 21.30
N VAL A 22 -8.53 3.50 21.50
CA VAL A 22 -9.35 2.71 22.46
C VAL A 22 -9.37 1.18 22.17
N LYS A 23 -9.06 0.75 20.95
CA LYS A 23 -8.97 -0.69 20.59
C LYS A 23 -7.54 -1.24 20.59
N GLY A 24 -6.55 -0.47 21.05
CA GLY A 24 -5.14 -0.85 21.15
C GLY A 24 -4.22 -0.08 20.23
N THR A 25 -3.12 -0.68 19.83
CA THR A 25 -2.10 -0.05 18.97
C THR A 25 -2.31 -0.46 17.51
N LEU A 26 -2.11 0.50 16.62
CA LEU A 26 -2.10 0.32 15.18
C LEU A 26 -0.84 0.96 14.61
N ALA A 27 -0.11 0.24 13.77
CA ALA A 27 0.98 0.80 12.97
C ALA A 27 0.58 0.79 11.50
N LEU A 28 0.90 1.85 10.76
CA LEU A 28 0.55 1.99 9.35
C LEU A 28 1.73 2.50 8.54
N ALA A 29 2.02 1.84 7.43
CA ALA A 29 2.90 2.30 6.37
C ALA A 29 2.11 2.45 5.06
N HIS A 30 2.41 3.50 4.29
CA HIS A 30 1.71 3.86 3.07
C HIS A 30 2.70 4.24 1.97
N ASN A 31 2.52 3.65 0.81
CA ASN A 31 3.16 4.04 -0.44
C ASN A 31 2.09 4.51 -1.41
N GLY A 32 2.11 5.78 -1.75
CA GLY A 32 1.13 6.36 -2.66
C GLY A 32 0.70 7.76 -2.28
N ASN A 33 -0.44 8.16 -2.82
CA ASN A 33 -1.03 9.47 -2.57
C ASN A 33 -2.55 9.43 -2.77
N LEU A 34 -3.31 9.95 -1.82
CA LEU A 34 -4.76 10.09 -1.92
C LEU A 34 -5.12 11.42 -2.54
N ILE A 35 -5.94 11.40 -3.59
CA ILE A 35 -6.44 12.62 -4.24
C ILE A 35 -7.56 13.29 -3.44
N ASN A 36 -8.23 12.56 -2.56
CA ASN A 36 -9.28 13.07 -1.67
C ASN A 36 -8.84 13.20 -0.21
N ALA A 37 -7.52 13.25 0.06
CA ALA A 37 -6.99 13.35 1.42
C ALA A 37 -7.53 14.55 2.20
N ASN A 38 -7.65 15.72 1.55
CA ASN A 38 -8.16 16.94 2.19
C ASN A 38 -9.65 16.84 2.54
N GLU A 39 -10.48 16.25 1.67
CA GLU A 39 -11.89 15.98 1.93
C GLU A 39 -12.05 15.07 3.15
N LEU A 40 -11.34 13.93 3.15
CA LEU A 40 -11.38 12.97 4.24
C LEU A 40 -10.84 13.55 5.56
N ARG A 41 -9.81 14.39 5.50
CA ARG A 41 -9.26 15.09 6.67
C ARG A 41 -10.30 16.03 7.28
N HIS A 42 -10.91 16.84 6.45
CA HIS A 42 -11.93 17.80 6.88
C HIS A 42 -13.12 17.11 7.56
N ASP A 43 -13.61 16.00 7.00
CA ASP A 43 -14.67 15.20 7.61
C ASP A 43 -14.31 14.64 8.99
N LEU A 44 -13.02 14.32 9.19
CA LEU A 44 -12.52 13.87 10.47
C LEU A 44 -12.38 15.02 11.47
N GLU A 45 -11.84 16.15 11.05
CA GLU A 45 -11.69 17.37 11.87
C GLU A 45 -13.04 17.90 12.37
N TYR A 46 -14.07 17.88 11.52
CA TYR A 46 -15.44 18.24 11.91
C TYR A 46 -16.01 17.37 13.03
N THR A 47 -15.49 16.17 13.19
CA THR A 47 -15.89 15.23 14.26
C THR A 47 -14.90 15.16 15.41
N GLY A 48 -13.97 16.13 15.46
CA GLY A 48 -13.03 16.32 16.58
C GLY A 48 -11.69 15.62 16.45
N ALA A 49 -11.31 15.12 15.25
CA ALA A 49 -9.96 14.59 15.05
C ALA A 49 -8.92 15.72 15.09
N ILE A 50 -7.81 15.50 15.79
CA ILE A 50 -6.68 16.42 15.89
C ILE A 50 -5.48 15.75 15.23
N PHE A 51 -5.03 16.27 14.10
CA PHE A 51 -3.92 15.75 13.34
C PHE A 51 -2.57 16.28 13.85
N GLN A 52 -1.58 15.41 13.88
CA GLN A 52 -0.21 15.75 14.30
C GLN A 52 0.73 15.93 13.11
N THR A 53 0.32 15.42 11.93
CA THR A 53 1.13 15.42 10.72
C THR A 53 0.40 16.09 9.56
N THR A 54 1.13 16.33 8.48
CA THR A 54 0.58 16.90 7.24
C THR A 54 0.39 15.84 6.15
N ILE A 55 0.59 14.55 6.45
CA ILE A 55 0.53 13.47 5.48
C ILE A 55 -0.86 12.84 5.40
N ASP A 56 -1.17 12.32 4.24
CA ASP A 56 -2.39 11.55 3.98
C ASP A 56 -2.43 10.21 4.71
N SER A 57 -1.27 9.65 5.04
CA SER A 57 -1.16 8.40 5.82
C SER A 57 -1.83 8.51 7.20
N GLU A 58 -1.76 9.68 7.86
CA GLU A 58 -2.46 9.91 9.13
C GLU A 58 -3.98 9.94 8.92
N VAL A 59 -4.45 10.51 7.82
CA VAL A 59 -5.87 10.51 7.44
C VAL A 59 -6.36 9.06 7.27
N ILE A 60 -5.60 8.21 6.58
CA ILE A 60 -5.89 6.78 6.42
C ILE A 60 -6.00 6.11 7.80
N ALA A 61 -5.03 6.32 8.67
CA ALA A 61 -4.98 5.71 10.00
C ALA A 61 -6.18 6.12 10.87
N TYR A 62 -6.58 7.39 10.83
CA TYR A 62 -7.78 7.89 11.52
C TYR A 62 -9.07 7.27 10.96
N HIS A 63 -9.19 7.13 9.64
CA HIS A 63 -10.34 6.48 9.04
C HIS A 63 -10.43 5.01 9.45
N ILE A 64 -9.33 4.27 9.44
CA ILE A 64 -9.30 2.89 9.92
C ILE A 64 -9.71 2.81 11.40
N ALA A 65 -9.14 3.66 12.25
CA ALA A 65 -9.49 3.71 13.67
C ALA A 65 -10.97 4.01 13.89
N ARG A 66 -11.55 4.95 13.14
CA ARG A 66 -12.97 5.32 13.20
C ARG A 66 -13.89 4.19 12.73
N GLU A 67 -13.56 3.55 11.62
CA GLU A 67 -14.33 2.39 11.15
C GLU A 67 -14.23 1.21 12.13
N ARG A 68 -13.06 1.01 12.77
CA ARG A 68 -12.87 -0.04 13.79
C ARG A 68 -13.75 0.10 15.04
N LEU A 69 -14.28 1.28 15.31
CA LEU A 69 -15.26 1.49 16.37
C LEU A 69 -16.65 0.95 16.00
N LYS A 70 -16.95 0.80 14.71
CA LYS A 70 -18.24 0.37 14.18
C LYS A 70 -18.26 -1.11 13.83
N VAL A 71 -17.11 -1.76 13.67
CA VAL A 71 -16.99 -3.15 13.21
C VAL A 71 -16.22 -4.01 14.19
N GLY A 72 -16.39 -5.32 14.06
CA GLY A 72 -15.83 -6.33 14.97
C GLY A 72 -14.33 -6.56 14.79
N THR A 73 -13.78 -6.34 13.59
CA THR A 73 -12.40 -6.72 13.25
C THR A 73 -11.63 -5.57 12.61
N VAL A 74 -10.28 -5.62 12.65
CA VAL A 74 -9.43 -4.59 12.08
C VAL A 74 -9.37 -4.69 10.55
N GLU A 75 -9.41 -5.89 9.99
CA GLU A 75 -9.44 -6.11 8.55
C GLU A 75 -10.71 -5.55 7.91
N GLU A 76 -11.87 -5.74 8.54
CA GLU A 76 -13.13 -5.12 8.09
C GLU A 76 -13.07 -3.59 8.17
N ALA A 77 -12.40 -3.04 9.20
CA ALA A 77 -12.17 -1.61 9.30
C ALA A 77 -11.27 -1.08 8.17
N VAL A 78 -10.21 -1.80 7.83
CA VAL A 78 -9.33 -1.48 6.69
C VAL A 78 -10.12 -1.52 5.38
N GLN A 79 -10.91 -2.56 5.16
CA GLN A 79 -11.74 -2.71 3.97
C GLN A 79 -12.73 -1.54 3.81
N ARG A 80 -13.44 -1.16 4.89
CA ARG A 80 -14.38 -0.03 4.87
C ARG A 80 -13.70 1.33 4.68
N ALA A 81 -12.51 1.51 5.26
CA ALA A 81 -11.71 2.70 5.04
C ALA A 81 -11.23 2.77 3.58
N ALA A 82 -10.73 1.66 3.03
CA ALA A 82 -10.26 1.57 1.65
C ALA A 82 -11.37 1.92 0.63
N ALA A 83 -12.62 1.54 0.89
CA ALA A 83 -13.76 1.90 0.04
C ALA A 83 -14.01 3.41 -0.11
N LYS A 84 -13.50 4.23 0.83
CA LYS A 84 -13.63 5.70 0.80
C LYS A 84 -12.42 6.41 0.21
N MET A 85 -11.30 5.71 0.10
CA MET A 85 -10.04 6.29 -0.39
C MET A 85 -10.06 6.37 -1.92
N LYS A 86 -9.65 7.51 -2.46
CA LYS A 86 -9.45 7.72 -3.89
C LYS A 86 -8.00 8.08 -4.16
N GLY A 87 -7.38 7.43 -5.12
CA GLY A 87 -5.98 7.66 -5.46
C GLY A 87 -5.20 6.38 -5.68
N ALA A 88 -3.89 6.50 -5.75
CA ALA A 88 -2.96 5.40 -5.89
C ALA A 88 -2.36 5.07 -4.53
N TYR A 89 -2.57 3.86 -4.02
CA TYR A 89 -2.03 3.48 -2.71
C TYR A 89 -1.76 1.98 -2.57
N SER A 90 -0.73 1.70 -1.79
CA SER A 90 -0.51 0.42 -1.12
C SER A 90 -0.30 0.71 0.35
N ILE A 91 -1.04 0.07 1.23
CA ILE A 91 -0.92 0.24 2.67
C ILE A 91 -0.60 -1.08 3.35
N VAL A 92 0.21 -0.99 4.39
CA VAL A 92 0.44 -2.10 5.33
C VAL A 92 0.03 -1.63 6.71
N VAL A 93 -0.85 -2.39 7.32
CA VAL A 93 -1.40 -2.13 8.66
C VAL A 93 -1.01 -3.28 9.57
N MET A 94 -0.40 -2.96 10.69
CA MET A 94 -0.06 -3.94 11.72
C MET A 94 -0.83 -3.66 13.00
N SER A 95 -1.49 -4.67 13.51
CA SER A 95 -2.09 -4.72 14.85
C SER A 95 -1.34 -5.76 15.70
N PRO A 96 -1.58 -5.88 17.01
CA PRO A 96 -0.88 -6.87 17.85
C PRO A 96 -1.01 -8.32 17.40
N ARG A 97 -2.00 -8.66 16.57
CA ARG A 97 -2.29 -10.04 16.16
C ARG A 97 -2.38 -10.25 14.66
N LYS A 98 -2.34 -9.20 13.85
CA LYS A 98 -2.58 -9.29 12.41
C LYS A 98 -1.70 -8.33 11.63
N LEU A 99 -1.22 -8.81 10.49
CA LEU A 99 -0.61 -8.00 9.45
C LEU A 99 -1.58 -7.93 8.27
N ILE A 100 -1.89 -6.73 7.80
CA ILE A 100 -2.89 -6.49 6.77
C ILE A 100 -2.26 -5.67 5.66
N GLY A 101 -2.42 -6.11 4.42
CA GLY A 101 -2.07 -5.35 3.23
C GLY A 101 -3.31 -4.94 2.47
N ALA A 102 -3.35 -3.72 1.91
CA ALA A 102 -4.41 -3.34 0.99
C ALA A 102 -3.82 -2.59 -0.20
N ARG A 103 -4.28 -2.93 -1.40
CA ARG A 103 -3.86 -2.32 -2.66
C ARG A 103 -5.02 -1.54 -3.27
N ASP A 104 -4.74 -0.39 -3.88
CA ASP A 104 -5.77 0.41 -4.53
C ASP A 104 -6.53 -0.38 -5.62
N PRO A 105 -7.83 -0.05 -5.84
CA PRO A 105 -8.68 -0.83 -6.77
C PRO A 105 -8.20 -0.83 -8.22
N PHE A 106 -7.40 0.17 -8.63
CA PHE A 106 -6.84 0.24 -9.96
C PHE A 106 -5.50 -0.47 -10.10
N GLY A 107 -4.85 -0.81 -8.96
CA GLY A 107 -3.55 -1.48 -8.94
C GLY A 107 -2.38 -0.57 -9.34
N PHE A 108 -2.50 0.75 -9.15
CA PHE A 108 -1.43 1.69 -9.49
C PHE A 108 -0.16 1.46 -8.70
N LYS A 109 -0.28 1.20 -7.39
CA LYS A 109 0.88 0.94 -6.55
C LYS A 109 1.08 -0.56 -6.35
N PRO A 110 2.34 -1.05 -6.45
CA PRO A 110 2.64 -2.46 -6.25
C PRO A 110 2.55 -2.83 -4.77
N LEU A 111 2.17 -4.08 -4.52
CA LEU A 111 2.22 -4.71 -3.21
C LEU A 111 2.32 -6.22 -3.41
N CYS A 112 3.24 -6.88 -2.73
CA CYS A 112 3.41 -8.32 -2.84
C CYS A 112 3.60 -9.00 -1.49
N ILE A 113 3.40 -10.31 -1.49
CA ILE A 113 3.57 -11.20 -0.34
C ILE A 113 4.76 -12.09 -0.61
N GLY A 114 5.64 -12.16 0.37
CA GLY A 114 6.73 -13.15 0.43
C GLY A 114 6.61 -14.01 1.65
N LYS A 115 7.43 -15.08 1.67
CA LYS A 115 7.53 -16.00 2.80
C LYS A 115 8.99 -16.28 3.08
N ARG A 116 9.36 -16.25 4.36
CA ARG A 116 10.65 -16.71 4.84
C ARG A 116 10.42 -17.61 6.05
N ASP A 117 10.88 -18.84 5.96
CA ASP A 117 10.60 -19.86 6.98
C ASP A 117 9.08 -19.99 7.23
N ASN A 118 8.63 -19.76 8.45
CA ASN A 118 7.21 -19.77 8.83
C ASN A 118 6.56 -18.39 8.86
N SER A 119 7.26 -17.34 8.40
CA SER A 119 6.80 -15.96 8.49
C SER A 119 6.44 -15.40 7.13
N TYR A 120 5.31 -14.70 7.05
CA TYR A 120 4.91 -13.95 5.87
C TYR A 120 5.39 -12.49 5.96
N ILE A 121 5.64 -11.92 4.80
CA ILE A 121 6.15 -10.56 4.62
C ILE A 121 5.29 -9.87 3.59
N ILE A 122 4.92 -8.62 3.86
CA ILE A 122 4.24 -7.75 2.88
C ILE A 122 5.19 -6.60 2.54
N THR A 123 5.43 -6.39 1.25
CA THR A 123 6.32 -5.33 0.77
C THR A 123 5.84 -4.76 -0.57
N SER A 124 6.29 -3.56 -0.92
CA SER A 124 5.96 -2.93 -2.21
C SER A 124 6.68 -3.60 -3.38
N GLU A 125 7.92 -4.09 -3.18
CA GLU A 125 8.78 -4.57 -4.26
C GLU A 125 9.41 -5.92 -3.95
N THR A 126 9.53 -6.79 -4.96
CA THR A 126 10.14 -8.13 -4.83
C THR A 126 11.62 -8.08 -4.46
N CYS A 127 12.35 -7.04 -4.87
CA CYS A 127 13.76 -6.86 -4.50
C CYS A 127 13.99 -6.81 -2.98
N ALA A 128 12.99 -6.35 -2.21
CA ALA A 128 13.06 -6.37 -0.76
C ALA A 128 12.98 -7.81 -0.21
N LEU A 129 12.20 -8.69 -0.85
CA LEU A 129 12.13 -10.11 -0.49
C LEU A 129 13.47 -10.82 -0.76
N GLU A 130 14.05 -10.58 -1.94
CA GLU A 130 15.35 -11.14 -2.32
C GLU A 130 16.45 -10.71 -1.35
N THR A 131 16.47 -9.43 -0.97
CA THR A 131 17.46 -8.88 -0.04
C THR A 131 17.47 -9.59 1.32
N ILE A 132 16.32 -10.04 1.78
CA ILE A 132 16.20 -10.75 3.08
C ILE A 132 16.14 -12.28 2.94
N GLY A 133 16.31 -12.80 1.73
CA GLY A 133 16.23 -14.23 1.46
C GLY A 133 14.84 -14.83 1.64
N ALA A 134 13.79 -14.05 1.33
CA ALA A 134 12.41 -14.50 1.32
C ALA A 134 11.96 -14.92 -0.08
N GLU A 135 11.13 -15.95 -0.15
CA GLU A 135 10.53 -16.41 -1.40
C GLU A 135 9.31 -15.54 -1.75
N PHE A 136 9.16 -15.19 -3.03
CA PHE A 136 7.96 -14.55 -3.54
C PHE A 136 6.79 -15.53 -3.56
N VAL A 137 5.66 -15.14 -2.98
CA VAL A 137 4.43 -15.95 -2.96
C VAL A 137 3.50 -15.49 -4.08
N ARG A 138 3.08 -14.22 -4.05
CA ARG A 138 2.23 -13.60 -5.08
C ARG A 138 2.14 -12.09 -4.91
N ASP A 139 1.69 -11.41 -5.94
CA ASP A 139 1.22 -10.04 -5.82
C ASP A 139 -0.12 -9.97 -5.08
N VAL A 140 -0.36 -8.86 -4.37
CA VAL A 140 -1.68 -8.49 -3.86
C VAL A 140 -2.49 -7.93 -5.03
N LYS A 141 -3.69 -8.45 -5.24
CA LYS A 141 -4.53 -8.04 -6.37
C LYS A 141 -5.05 -6.61 -6.20
N PRO A 142 -5.35 -5.91 -7.31
CA PRO A 142 -6.04 -4.62 -7.25
C PRO A 142 -7.35 -4.72 -6.44
N GLY A 143 -7.54 -3.80 -5.48
CA GLY A 143 -8.70 -3.78 -4.58
C GLY A 143 -8.72 -4.84 -3.48
N GLU A 144 -7.71 -5.69 -3.41
CA GLU A 144 -7.60 -6.72 -2.37
C GLU A 144 -7.19 -6.12 -1.02
N VAL A 145 -7.85 -6.60 0.03
CA VAL A 145 -7.40 -6.51 1.41
C VAL A 145 -6.97 -7.91 1.86
N VAL A 146 -5.67 -8.11 2.01
CA VAL A 146 -5.10 -9.38 2.48
C VAL A 146 -4.79 -9.28 3.98
N THR A 147 -5.16 -10.31 4.74
CA THR A 147 -4.92 -10.40 6.17
C THR A 147 -4.11 -11.64 6.48
N ILE A 148 -3.06 -11.49 7.27
CA ILE A 148 -2.23 -12.58 7.81
C ILE A 148 -2.41 -12.56 9.32
N ASN A 149 -2.87 -13.67 9.91
CA ASN A 149 -3.05 -13.81 11.34
C ASN A 149 -1.79 -14.36 12.04
N GLY A 150 -1.85 -14.49 13.37
CA GLY A 150 -0.73 -14.99 14.17
C GLY A 150 -0.39 -16.45 13.93
N GLU A 151 -1.31 -17.22 13.38
CA GLU A 151 -1.15 -18.63 13.01
C GLU A 151 -0.52 -18.80 11.60
N GLY A 152 -0.33 -17.70 10.88
CA GLY A 152 0.19 -17.71 9.52
C GLY A 152 -0.85 -18.08 8.46
N GLU A 153 -2.13 -17.92 8.75
CA GLU A 153 -3.19 -18.09 7.77
C GLU A 153 -3.40 -16.78 7.00
N ILE A 154 -3.63 -16.91 5.68
CA ILE A 154 -3.86 -15.77 4.76
C ILE A 154 -5.34 -15.76 4.35
N PHE A 155 -5.96 -14.62 4.57
CA PHE A 155 -7.34 -14.34 4.13
C PHE A 155 -7.33 -13.22 3.12
N SER A 156 -8.18 -13.30 2.10
CA SER A 156 -8.31 -12.34 1.02
C SER A 156 -9.74 -11.82 0.96
N ASP A 157 -9.91 -10.50 0.98
CA ASP A 157 -11.18 -9.82 0.79
C ASP A 157 -11.10 -8.97 -0.49
N MET A 158 -11.96 -9.27 -1.46
CA MET A 158 -12.05 -8.63 -2.78
C MET A 158 -13.24 -7.67 -2.90
N THR A 159 -13.86 -7.28 -1.78
CA THR A 159 -15.06 -6.41 -1.80
C THR A 159 -14.84 -5.08 -2.53
N ASN A 160 -13.60 -4.55 -2.47
CA ASN A 160 -13.24 -3.28 -3.12
C ASN A 160 -12.68 -3.45 -4.55
N ALA A 161 -12.63 -4.68 -5.06
CA ALA A 161 -12.17 -4.92 -6.43
C ALA A 161 -13.14 -4.30 -7.45
N ILE A 162 -12.58 -3.77 -8.51
CA ILE A 162 -13.31 -3.24 -9.66
C ILE A 162 -13.22 -4.21 -10.84
N ASP A 163 -13.93 -3.88 -11.91
CA ASP A 163 -13.81 -4.60 -13.19
C ASP A 163 -12.34 -4.64 -13.62
N PRO A 164 -11.75 -5.84 -13.89
CA PRO A 164 -10.37 -5.96 -14.35
C PRO A 164 -10.03 -5.12 -15.58
N CYS A 165 -10.99 -4.85 -16.45
CA CYS A 165 -10.81 -3.96 -17.61
C CYS A 165 -10.52 -2.49 -17.24
N LYS A 166 -10.76 -2.12 -15.98
CA LYS A 166 -10.51 -0.77 -15.45
C LYS A 166 -9.22 -0.67 -14.61
N GLU A 167 -8.50 -1.78 -14.44
CA GLU A 167 -7.21 -1.76 -13.77
C GLU A 167 -6.22 -0.90 -14.55
N GLY A 168 -5.46 -0.08 -13.84
CA GLY A 168 -4.50 0.86 -14.41
C GLY A 168 -3.11 0.65 -13.83
N ARG A 169 -2.23 -0.03 -14.56
CA ARG A 169 -0.82 -0.12 -14.17
C ARG A 169 -0.11 1.18 -14.50
N CYS A 170 0.53 1.79 -13.50
CA CYS A 170 1.27 3.01 -13.73
C CYS A 170 2.60 2.71 -14.44
N ILE A 171 2.76 3.22 -15.67
CA ILE A 171 4.00 3.03 -16.43
C ILE A 171 5.23 3.61 -15.71
N PHE A 172 5.06 4.65 -14.87
CA PHE A 172 6.14 5.24 -14.09
C PHE A 172 6.75 4.30 -13.07
N GLU A 173 6.02 3.28 -12.59
CA GLU A 173 6.59 2.24 -11.74
C GLU A 173 7.70 1.49 -12.49
N TYR A 174 7.50 1.17 -13.77
CA TYR A 174 8.49 0.48 -14.60
C TYR A 174 9.62 1.41 -15.08
N ILE A 175 9.30 2.65 -15.44
CA ILE A 175 10.29 3.57 -16.01
C ILE A 175 11.19 4.19 -14.94
N TYR A 176 10.62 4.56 -13.77
CA TYR A 176 11.30 5.41 -12.82
C TYR A 176 11.29 4.92 -11.37
N PHE A 177 10.12 4.57 -10.79
CA PHE A 177 10.01 4.36 -9.35
C PHE A 177 10.65 3.06 -8.87
N ALA A 178 10.34 1.93 -9.51
CA ALA A 178 10.78 0.62 -9.06
C ALA A 178 12.28 0.41 -9.30
N ARG A 179 12.89 -0.41 -8.44
CA ARG A 179 14.24 -0.90 -8.69
C ARG A 179 14.26 -1.81 -9.92
N ALA A 180 15.37 -1.79 -10.65
CA ALA A 180 15.50 -2.56 -11.89
C ALA A 180 15.38 -4.07 -11.67
N ASP A 181 15.78 -4.55 -10.51
CA ASP A 181 15.72 -5.96 -10.09
C ASP A 181 14.34 -6.39 -9.56
N SER A 182 13.35 -5.49 -9.52
CA SER A 182 11.99 -5.81 -9.09
C SER A 182 11.14 -6.42 -10.20
N HIS A 183 10.19 -7.26 -9.75
CA HIS A 183 9.11 -7.80 -10.58
C HIS A 183 7.78 -7.48 -9.93
N PHE A 184 6.76 -7.13 -10.70
CA PHE A 184 5.38 -7.02 -10.23
C PHE A 184 4.39 -7.22 -11.38
N ASP A 185 3.25 -7.78 -11.05
CA ASP A 185 2.21 -8.17 -12.01
C ASP A 185 2.78 -9.06 -13.14
N GLY A 186 3.78 -9.89 -12.84
CA GLY A 186 4.45 -10.80 -13.77
C GLY A 186 5.42 -10.15 -14.77
N ILE A 187 5.76 -8.86 -14.58
CA ILE A 187 6.64 -8.11 -15.48
C ILE A 187 7.94 -7.75 -14.77
N SER A 188 9.09 -8.06 -15.40
CA SER A 188 10.40 -7.60 -14.95
C SER A 188 10.59 -6.12 -15.29
N VAL A 189 10.96 -5.31 -14.31
CA VAL A 189 11.28 -3.89 -14.51
C VAL A 189 12.49 -3.72 -15.43
N TYR A 190 13.51 -4.59 -15.26
CA TYR A 190 14.70 -4.59 -16.10
C TYR A 190 14.36 -4.82 -17.58
N ASP A 191 13.56 -5.86 -17.87
CA ASP A 191 13.16 -6.17 -19.24
C ASP A 191 12.31 -5.08 -19.88
N ALA A 192 11.43 -4.46 -19.09
CA ALA A 192 10.63 -3.32 -19.54
C ALA A 192 11.53 -2.15 -19.96
N ARG A 193 12.58 -1.84 -19.16
CA ARG A 193 13.56 -0.77 -19.47
C ARG A 193 14.43 -1.11 -20.68
N ILE A 194 14.86 -2.37 -20.84
CA ILE A 194 15.60 -2.81 -22.01
C ILE A 194 14.76 -2.64 -23.29
N LYS A 195 13.48 -3.03 -23.24
CA LYS A 195 12.56 -2.85 -24.38
C LYS A 195 12.38 -1.36 -24.73
N ALA A 196 12.18 -0.51 -23.73
CA ALA A 196 12.07 0.93 -23.92
C ALA A 196 13.32 1.52 -24.57
N GLY A 197 14.51 1.12 -24.10
CA GLY A 197 15.80 1.55 -24.70
C GLY A 197 15.96 1.08 -26.15
N ARG A 198 15.53 -0.14 -26.49
CA ARG A 198 15.56 -0.64 -27.88
C ARG A 198 14.66 0.18 -28.80
N PHE A 199 13.44 0.50 -28.36
CA PHE A 199 12.54 1.35 -29.14
C PHE A 199 13.12 2.76 -29.32
N LEU A 200 13.67 3.35 -28.26
CA LEU A 200 14.30 4.66 -28.35
C LEU A 200 15.44 4.69 -29.37
N ALA A 201 16.29 3.66 -29.38
CA ALA A 201 17.41 3.55 -30.34
C ALA A 201 16.93 3.36 -31.79
N GLN A 202 15.74 2.78 -31.99
CA GLN A 202 15.13 2.67 -33.32
C GLN A 202 14.52 4.00 -33.80
N ASP A 203 13.83 4.71 -32.88
CA ASP A 203 13.16 5.97 -33.20
C ASP A 203 14.13 7.16 -33.34
N SER A 204 15.24 7.11 -32.58
CA SER A 204 16.24 8.18 -32.54
C SER A 204 17.66 7.59 -32.55
N PRO A 205 18.11 7.05 -33.69
CA PRO A 205 19.45 6.50 -33.82
C PRO A 205 20.50 7.61 -33.71
N VAL A 206 21.59 7.35 -32.96
CA VAL A 206 22.77 8.20 -32.81
C VAL A 206 23.87 7.78 -33.76
#